data_1101da558acfcc9dea50a7e54bc477f9
#
_entry.id   1101da558acfcc9dea50a7e54bc477f9
#
_cell.length_a   1.000
_cell.length_b   1.000
_cell.length_c   1.000
_cell.angle_alpha   90.00
_cell.angle_beta   90.00
_cell.angle_gamma   90.00
#
_symmetry.space_group_name_H-M   'P 1'
#
loop_
_entity.id
_entity.type
_entity.pdbx_description
1 polymer ?
#
loop_
_entity_poly.entity_id
_entity_poly.type
_entity_poly.pdbx_seq_one_letter_code
_entity_poly.pdbx_strand_id
1 'polypeptide(L)'
;MKPSAYLIQTAQRHVEGEITIDEAQQLIDEYYQSKEGRIESENNEGAEECDKVSGEISKILEDKAFVFSVASYSNIHRRLFSKVLKHAGEFRTYNITKREWVLDGDTVTYAPYEMLRETLNFDFSAEKAFDYSSLSKEEQVLHLAKFISGIWQIHAFAEGNTRTTAIFLIQYLKSQGFAVDNTPFKENSWYFRNALVRANYTNREKNISSTTEYLERFFRNILFGANYDLKNRYLHINAQKDQDPNWNIQFIYPDVPQNVPQNVPQNKRQQKIIDLIKNNKTISREQLSEHLNVTIKTIQRDLRTCGIEWTGPSKTGHWEFK
;
A
#
# COMPACT_ATOMS: atom_id res chain seq x y z
N MET A 1 16.71 -12.28 -2.48
CA MET A 1 16.92 -12.67 -1.08
C MET A 1 15.93 -13.77 -0.74
N LYS A 2 16.36 -14.77 0.00
CA LYS A 2 15.49 -15.88 0.46
C LYS A 2 15.47 -15.87 1.99
N PRO A 3 14.33 -16.18 2.63
CA PRO A 3 14.25 -16.31 4.07
C PRO A 3 15.11 -17.48 4.56
N SER A 4 15.69 -17.36 5.77
CA SER A 4 16.39 -18.46 6.42
C SER A 4 15.44 -19.56 6.86
N ALA A 5 15.96 -20.76 7.12
CA ALA A 5 15.17 -21.82 7.73
C ALA A 5 14.69 -21.43 9.16
N TYR A 6 15.49 -20.63 9.87
CA TYR A 6 15.15 -20.14 11.19
C TYR A 6 13.94 -19.20 11.17
N LEU A 7 13.90 -18.26 10.21
CA LEU A 7 12.71 -17.41 10.04
C LEU A 7 11.46 -18.24 9.78
N ILE A 8 11.55 -19.24 8.88
CA ILE A 8 10.38 -20.08 8.53
C ILE A 8 9.85 -20.79 9.77
N GLN A 9 10.72 -21.40 10.58
CA GLN A 9 10.33 -22.08 11.82
C GLN A 9 9.74 -21.11 12.85
N THR A 10 10.36 -19.94 13.04
CA THR A 10 9.89 -18.92 13.97
C THR A 10 8.53 -18.35 13.54
N ALA A 11 8.33 -18.10 12.24
CA ALA A 11 7.05 -17.66 11.69
C ALA A 11 5.95 -18.72 11.86
N GLN A 12 6.27 -20.01 11.71
CA GLN A 12 5.32 -21.09 11.93
C GLN A 12 4.83 -21.12 13.38
N ARG A 13 5.73 -21.00 14.36
CA ARG A 13 5.36 -20.91 15.79
C ARG A 13 4.43 -19.73 16.09
N HIS A 14 4.66 -18.61 15.43
CA HIS A 14 3.77 -17.45 15.54
C HIS A 14 2.38 -17.74 14.94
N VAL A 15 2.31 -18.35 13.75
CA VAL A 15 1.03 -18.72 13.10
C VAL A 15 0.25 -19.76 13.94
N GLU A 16 0.94 -20.67 14.60
CA GLU A 16 0.36 -21.68 15.52
C GLU A 16 -0.05 -21.07 16.87
N GLY A 17 0.26 -19.79 17.13
CA GLY A 17 -0.11 -19.08 18.35
C GLY A 17 0.78 -19.39 19.57
N GLU A 18 1.93 -20.05 19.36
CA GLU A 18 2.87 -20.36 20.45
C GLU A 18 3.62 -19.10 20.92
N ILE A 19 3.89 -18.16 20.02
CA ILE A 19 4.61 -16.93 20.30
C ILE A 19 3.91 -15.74 19.64
N THR A 20 4.06 -14.56 20.23
CA THR A 20 3.61 -13.30 19.65
C THR A 20 4.53 -12.85 18.51
N ILE A 21 4.07 -11.91 17.68
CA ILE A 21 4.91 -11.32 16.62
C ILE A 21 6.13 -10.58 17.21
N ASP A 22 5.99 -9.98 18.39
CA ASP A 22 7.11 -9.31 19.08
C ASP A 22 8.16 -10.30 19.56
N GLU A 23 7.74 -11.44 20.14
CA GLU A 23 8.64 -12.53 20.52
C GLU A 23 9.32 -13.15 19.29
N ALA A 24 8.59 -13.35 18.19
CA ALA A 24 9.16 -13.84 16.94
C ALA A 24 10.26 -12.89 16.42
N GLN A 25 10.01 -11.59 16.46
CA GLN A 25 11.01 -10.59 16.04
C GLN A 25 12.23 -10.57 16.95
N GLN A 26 12.02 -10.69 18.27
CA GLN A 26 13.12 -10.78 19.23
C GLN A 26 13.99 -12.02 18.98
N LEU A 27 13.38 -13.17 18.75
CA LEU A 27 14.10 -14.42 18.44
C LEU A 27 14.93 -14.28 17.15
N ILE A 28 14.43 -13.61 16.13
CA ILE A 28 15.18 -13.33 14.89
C ILE A 28 16.39 -12.44 15.19
N ASP A 29 16.20 -11.38 15.97
CA ASP A 29 17.29 -10.44 16.34
C ASP A 29 18.38 -11.15 17.16
N GLU A 30 17.99 -12.00 18.12
CA GLU A 30 18.90 -12.81 18.97
C GLU A 30 19.65 -13.85 18.12
N TYR A 31 18.96 -14.49 17.15
CA TYR A 31 19.59 -15.46 16.26
C TYR A 31 20.77 -14.84 15.50
N TYR A 32 20.60 -13.66 14.90
CA TYR A 32 21.67 -13.01 14.16
C TYR A 32 22.78 -12.41 15.05
N GLN A 33 22.58 -12.36 16.36
CA GLN A 33 23.64 -12.07 17.32
C GLN A 33 24.42 -13.32 17.72
N SER A 34 23.87 -14.52 17.52
CA SER A 34 24.51 -15.79 17.82
C SER A 34 25.62 -16.12 16.83
N LYS A 35 26.41 -17.15 17.14
CA LYS A 35 27.46 -17.65 16.24
C LYS A 35 26.87 -18.25 14.96
N GLU A 36 25.77 -19.01 15.09
CA GLU A 36 25.07 -19.66 14.00
C GLU A 36 24.48 -18.63 13.02
N GLY A 37 23.85 -17.60 13.53
CA GLY A 37 23.28 -16.52 12.72
C GLY A 37 24.33 -15.68 11.98
N ARG A 38 25.51 -15.48 12.59
CA ARG A 38 26.63 -14.82 11.90
C ARG A 38 27.17 -15.66 10.75
N ILE A 39 27.30 -16.96 10.94
CA ILE A 39 27.68 -17.91 9.88
C ILE A 39 26.64 -17.90 8.75
N GLU A 40 25.34 -17.85 9.10
CA GLU A 40 24.26 -17.74 8.10
C GLU A 40 24.38 -16.44 7.29
N SER A 41 24.61 -15.30 7.95
CA SER A 41 24.83 -14.01 7.27
C SER A 41 26.03 -14.02 6.32
N GLU A 42 27.12 -14.68 6.70
CA GLU A 42 28.34 -14.81 5.88
C GLU A 42 28.14 -15.71 4.66
N ASN A 43 27.40 -16.81 4.82
CA ASN A 43 27.14 -17.80 3.77
C ASN A 43 25.98 -17.44 2.83
N ASN A 44 25.05 -16.61 3.29
CA ASN A 44 23.82 -16.24 2.58
C ASN A 44 23.63 -14.73 2.63
N GLU A 45 24.29 -14.04 1.70
CA GLU A 45 24.24 -12.57 1.61
C GLU A 45 22.79 -12.08 1.50
N GLY A 46 22.40 -11.22 2.45
CA GLY A 46 21.06 -10.64 2.56
C GLY A 46 20.04 -11.50 3.30
N ALA A 47 20.40 -12.65 3.90
CA ALA A 47 19.48 -13.45 4.71
C ALA A 47 19.02 -12.67 5.96
N GLU A 48 19.95 -12.07 6.68
CA GLU A 48 19.66 -11.25 7.86
C GLU A 48 18.72 -10.08 7.53
N GLU A 49 19.00 -9.36 6.45
CA GLU A 49 18.11 -8.29 5.98
C GLU A 49 16.73 -8.82 5.64
N CYS A 50 16.67 -9.94 4.89
CA CYS A 50 15.41 -10.57 4.52
C CYS A 50 14.56 -10.93 5.74
N ASP A 51 15.17 -11.57 6.74
CA ASP A 51 14.49 -12.07 7.92
C ASP A 51 14.01 -10.93 8.83
N LYS A 52 14.89 -9.97 9.15
CA LYS A 52 14.55 -8.83 9.99
C LYS A 52 13.46 -7.96 9.35
N VAL A 53 13.57 -7.70 8.05
CA VAL A 53 12.57 -6.89 7.32
C VAL A 53 11.24 -7.65 7.20
N SER A 54 11.25 -8.98 7.01
CA SER A 54 10.02 -9.76 6.93
C SER A 54 9.22 -9.73 8.24
N GLY A 55 9.88 -9.81 9.38
CA GLY A 55 9.23 -9.65 10.68
C GLY A 55 8.62 -8.27 10.87
N GLU A 56 9.35 -7.21 10.51
CA GLU A 56 8.82 -5.84 10.59
C GLU A 56 7.66 -5.59 9.62
N ILE A 57 7.67 -6.20 8.42
CA ILE A 57 6.52 -6.15 7.49
C ILE A 57 5.26 -6.69 8.18
N SER A 58 5.34 -7.87 8.82
CA SER A 58 4.20 -8.48 9.52
C SER A 58 3.67 -7.55 10.62
N LYS A 59 4.55 -7.00 11.45
CA LYS A 59 4.18 -6.03 12.52
C LYS A 59 3.52 -4.77 11.97
N ILE A 60 4.03 -4.20 10.87
CA ILE A 60 3.44 -3.00 10.27
C ILE A 60 2.05 -3.31 9.71
N LEU A 61 1.87 -4.47 9.08
CA LEU A 61 0.60 -4.83 8.45
C LEU A 61 -0.51 -5.24 9.43
N GLU A 62 -0.15 -5.61 10.67
CA GLU A 62 -1.07 -5.83 11.79
C GLU A 62 -1.49 -4.51 12.47
N ASP A 63 -0.68 -3.46 12.32
CA ASP A 63 -0.97 -2.16 12.91
C ASP A 63 -2.21 -1.52 12.24
N LYS A 64 -3.18 -1.16 13.08
CA LYS A 64 -4.44 -0.54 12.62
C LYS A 64 -4.37 0.98 12.54
N ALA A 65 -3.28 1.58 13.01
CA ALA A 65 -3.10 3.02 13.08
C ALA A 65 -2.32 3.54 11.86
N PHE A 66 -2.97 3.60 10.71
CA PHE A 66 -2.40 4.23 9.52
C PHE A 66 -2.90 5.66 9.35
N VAL A 67 -1.98 6.58 9.06
CA VAL A 67 -2.28 7.98 8.70
C VAL A 67 -1.65 8.24 7.34
N PHE A 68 -2.46 8.65 6.35
CA PHE A 68 -1.96 8.99 5.03
C PHE A 68 -1.14 10.29 5.08
N SER A 69 0.19 10.17 5.06
CA SER A 69 1.12 11.31 5.13
C SER A 69 2.53 10.93 4.69
N VAL A 70 3.33 11.91 4.27
CA VAL A 70 4.77 11.74 4.02
C VAL A 70 5.51 11.27 5.27
N ALA A 71 5.10 11.71 6.46
CA ALA A 71 5.68 11.26 7.72
C ALA A 71 5.45 9.76 7.94
N SER A 72 4.25 9.23 7.63
CA SER A 72 3.96 7.80 7.69
C SER A 72 4.77 7.01 6.67
N TYR A 73 4.93 7.53 5.44
CA TYR A 73 5.77 6.92 4.42
C TYR A 73 7.23 6.78 4.88
N SER A 74 7.79 7.84 5.45
CA SER A 74 9.14 7.83 6.03
C SER A 74 9.24 6.93 7.26
N ASN A 75 8.20 6.89 8.11
CA ASN A 75 8.17 6.01 9.28
C ASN A 75 8.07 4.52 8.92
N ILE A 76 7.34 4.16 7.87
CA ILE A 76 7.34 2.79 7.33
C ILE A 76 8.75 2.40 6.92
N HIS A 77 9.47 3.24 6.19
CA HIS A 77 10.87 2.97 5.83
C HIS A 77 11.76 2.80 7.07
N ARG A 78 11.61 3.69 8.07
CA ARG A 78 12.36 3.59 9.33
C ARG A 78 12.10 2.25 10.03
N ARG A 79 10.84 1.88 10.20
CA ARG A 79 10.46 0.62 10.86
C ARG A 79 11.01 -0.59 10.12
N LEU A 80 10.87 -0.64 8.80
CA LEU A 80 11.36 -1.75 7.97
C LEU A 80 12.87 -1.96 8.09
N PHE A 81 13.64 -0.87 8.17
CA PHE A 81 15.08 -0.93 7.92
C PHE A 81 15.97 -0.49 9.09
N SER A 82 15.42 -0.04 10.23
CA SER A 82 16.21 0.45 11.36
C SER A 82 17.25 -0.54 11.90
N LYS A 83 17.01 -1.84 11.72
CA LYS A 83 17.91 -2.91 12.17
C LYS A 83 18.95 -3.32 11.12
N VAL A 84 18.87 -2.77 9.91
CA VAL A 84 19.73 -3.18 8.77
C VAL A 84 20.35 -1.99 8.02
N LEU A 85 19.73 -0.81 8.06
CA LEU A 85 20.26 0.39 7.39
C LEU A 85 20.50 1.52 8.39
N LYS A 86 21.69 2.14 8.32
CA LYS A 86 22.07 3.26 9.21
C LYS A 86 21.19 4.50 9.06
N HIS A 87 20.67 4.76 7.84
CA HIS A 87 19.86 5.93 7.51
C HIS A 87 18.39 5.58 7.28
N ALA A 88 17.88 4.60 8.05
CA ALA A 88 16.48 4.18 7.95
C ALA A 88 15.53 5.33 8.29
N GLY A 89 14.61 5.64 7.37
CA GLY A 89 13.65 6.74 7.50
C GLY A 89 14.18 8.11 7.09
N GLU A 90 15.44 8.22 6.69
CA GLU A 90 16.05 9.47 6.23
C GLU A 90 16.04 9.55 4.70
N PHE A 91 15.70 10.72 4.16
CA PHE A 91 15.80 10.97 2.75
C PHE A 91 17.25 11.06 2.31
N ARG A 92 17.55 10.51 1.13
CA ARG A 92 18.89 10.60 0.56
C ARG A 92 19.31 12.06 0.33
N THR A 93 20.61 12.30 0.39
CA THR A 93 21.24 13.62 0.22
C THR A 93 22.08 13.72 -1.06
N TYR A 94 21.89 12.79 -2.00
CA TYR A 94 22.61 12.71 -3.27
C TYR A 94 21.72 12.14 -4.37
N ASN A 95 22.05 12.43 -5.63
CA ASN A 95 21.37 11.86 -6.78
C ASN A 95 21.80 10.42 -7.02
N ILE A 96 20.87 9.59 -7.50
CA ILE A 96 21.09 8.17 -7.71
C ILE A 96 20.78 7.79 -9.15
N THR A 97 21.42 6.73 -9.59
CA THR A 97 21.19 6.05 -10.85
C THR A 97 21.22 4.55 -10.61
N LYS A 98 20.27 3.81 -11.15
CA LYS A 98 20.19 2.34 -11.00
C LYS A 98 20.02 1.72 -12.39
N ARG A 99 20.87 0.74 -12.69
CA ARG A 99 20.70 -0.08 -13.90
C ARG A 99 19.53 -1.03 -13.73
N GLU A 100 18.58 -0.98 -14.65
CA GLU A 100 17.38 -1.78 -14.61
C GLU A 100 17.40 -2.85 -15.69
N TRP A 101 17.28 -4.12 -15.27
CA TRP A 101 17.24 -5.25 -16.22
C TRP A 101 16.12 -5.10 -17.25
N VAL A 102 14.93 -4.69 -16.83
CA VAL A 102 13.75 -4.53 -17.69
C VAL A 102 13.95 -3.43 -18.76
N LEU A 103 14.94 -2.56 -18.59
CA LEU A 103 15.33 -1.49 -19.50
C LEU A 103 16.63 -1.79 -20.27
N ASP A 104 17.06 -3.07 -20.30
CA ASP A 104 18.32 -3.46 -20.94
C ASP A 104 19.55 -2.73 -20.36
N GLY A 105 19.55 -2.51 -19.04
CA GLY A 105 20.61 -1.83 -18.30
C GLY A 105 20.52 -0.29 -18.27
N ASP A 106 19.50 0.30 -18.89
CA ASP A 106 19.21 1.73 -18.77
C ASP A 106 18.55 2.07 -17.42
N THR A 107 18.29 3.33 -17.15
CA THR A 107 17.84 3.83 -15.85
C THR A 107 16.58 4.70 -15.95
N VAL A 108 15.80 4.75 -14.88
CA VAL A 108 14.75 5.74 -14.68
C VAL A 108 15.38 7.06 -14.21
N THR A 109 14.83 8.17 -14.64
CA THR A 109 15.17 9.50 -14.07
C THR A 109 14.45 9.66 -12.73
N TYR A 110 15.20 9.64 -11.64
CA TYR A 110 14.69 9.88 -10.29
C TYR A 110 14.66 11.38 -9.96
N ALA A 111 13.85 11.78 -8.97
CA ALA A 111 13.81 13.17 -8.53
C ALA A 111 15.18 13.65 -8.00
N PRO A 112 15.59 14.91 -8.26
CA PRO A 112 16.75 15.51 -7.61
C PRO A 112 16.62 15.47 -6.08
N TYR A 113 17.73 15.18 -5.38
CA TYR A 113 17.68 14.99 -3.92
C TYR A 113 17.22 16.25 -3.18
N GLU A 114 17.50 17.44 -3.71
CA GLU A 114 17.09 18.71 -3.14
C GLU A 114 15.57 18.90 -3.11
N MET A 115 14.85 18.26 -4.04
CA MET A 115 13.41 18.42 -4.22
C MET A 115 12.57 17.30 -3.58
N LEU A 116 13.18 16.28 -2.99
CA LEU A 116 12.47 15.08 -2.50
C LEU A 116 11.29 15.40 -1.57
N ARG A 117 11.52 16.26 -0.60
CA ARG A 117 10.50 16.61 0.40
C ARG A 117 9.35 17.42 -0.23
N GLU A 118 9.68 18.36 -1.08
CA GLU A 118 8.70 19.22 -1.76
C GLU A 118 7.83 18.39 -2.70
N THR A 119 8.44 17.55 -3.53
CA THR A 119 7.73 16.68 -4.48
C THR A 119 6.82 15.67 -3.75
N LEU A 120 7.32 15.02 -2.69
CA LEU A 120 6.48 14.13 -1.87
C LEU A 120 5.29 14.88 -1.25
N ASN A 121 5.52 16.06 -0.67
CA ASN A 121 4.42 16.85 -0.09
C ASN A 121 3.39 17.26 -1.12
N PHE A 122 3.82 17.60 -2.33
CA PHE A 122 2.92 17.94 -3.43
C PHE A 122 2.06 16.74 -3.83
N ASP A 123 2.67 15.58 -4.12
CA ASP A 123 1.96 14.37 -4.55
C ASP A 123 1.00 13.85 -3.47
N PHE A 124 1.44 13.83 -2.20
CA PHE A 124 0.58 13.43 -1.08
C PHE A 124 -0.58 14.41 -0.84
N SER A 125 -0.37 15.71 -1.05
CA SER A 125 -1.42 16.71 -0.90
C SER A 125 -2.44 16.60 -2.02
N ALA A 126 -2.00 16.38 -3.25
CA ALA A 126 -2.86 16.16 -4.42
C ALA A 126 -3.71 14.90 -4.23
N GLU A 127 -3.10 13.78 -3.82
CA GLU A 127 -3.80 12.53 -3.57
C GLU A 127 -4.81 12.63 -2.43
N LYS A 128 -4.46 13.34 -1.34
CA LYS A 128 -5.37 13.56 -0.22
C LYS A 128 -6.61 14.37 -0.59
N ALA A 129 -6.47 15.27 -1.55
CA ALA A 129 -7.56 16.10 -2.07
C ALA A 129 -8.35 15.42 -3.21
N PHE A 130 -7.86 14.27 -3.70
CA PHE A 130 -8.46 13.58 -4.83
C PHE A 130 -9.75 12.86 -4.43
N ASP A 131 -10.80 13.04 -5.24
CA ASP A 131 -12.11 12.40 -5.04
C ASP A 131 -12.28 11.17 -5.95
N TYR A 132 -12.28 10.01 -5.35
CA TYR A 132 -12.51 8.74 -6.05
C TYR A 132 -13.99 8.43 -6.33
N SER A 133 -14.92 9.16 -5.72
CA SER A 133 -16.35 8.80 -5.72
C SER A 133 -17.02 8.84 -7.09
N SER A 134 -16.51 9.70 -7.98
CA SER A 134 -17.03 9.87 -9.34
C SER A 134 -16.37 8.95 -10.38
N LEU A 135 -15.33 8.20 -10.00
CA LEU A 135 -14.55 7.42 -10.94
C LEU A 135 -15.11 6.01 -11.14
N SER A 136 -15.08 5.56 -12.38
CA SER A 136 -15.20 4.13 -12.70
C SER A 136 -14.05 3.33 -12.09
N LYS A 137 -14.23 2.03 -11.92
CA LYS A 137 -13.16 1.13 -11.43
C LYS A 137 -11.91 1.17 -12.31
N GLU A 138 -12.07 1.34 -13.62
CA GLU A 138 -10.97 1.52 -14.56
C GLU A 138 -10.17 2.79 -14.26
N GLU A 139 -10.86 3.91 -14.09
CA GLU A 139 -10.23 5.19 -13.76
C GLU A 139 -9.56 5.18 -12.39
N GLN A 140 -10.15 4.48 -11.40
CA GLN A 140 -9.53 4.27 -10.08
C GLN A 140 -8.21 3.51 -10.19
N VAL A 141 -8.17 2.41 -10.96
CA VAL A 141 -6.94 1.64 -11.21
C VAL A 141 -5.89 2.50 -11.90
N LEU A 142 -6.27 3.24 -12.94
CA LEU A 142 -5.37 4.12 -13.68
C LEU A 142 -4.79 5.23 -12.78
N HIS A 143 -5.64 5.87 -11.97
CA HIS A 143 -5.20 6.90 -11.03
C HIS A 143 -4.25 6.34 -9.98
N LEU A 144 -4.61 5.21 -9.36
CA LEU A 144 -3.76 4.53 -8.37
C LEU A 144 -2.40 4.15 -8.97
N ALA A 145 -2.38 3.64 -10.20
CA ALA A 145 -1.13 3.28 -10.89
C ALA A 145 -0.24 4.51 -11.11
N LYS A 146 -0.81 5.64 -11.50
CA LYS A 146 -0.10 6.91 -11.67
C LYS A 146 0.45 7.43 -10.33
N PHE A 147 -0.38 7.47 -9.29
CA PHE A 147 0.02 7.95 -7.97
C PHE A 147 1.17 7.11 -7.40
N ILE A 148 1.01 5.79 -7.36
CA ILE A 148 2.01 4.89 -6.79
C ILE A 148 3.32 4.90 -7.59
N SER A 149 3.25 4.95 -8.92
CA SER A 149 4.46 5.06 -9.74
C SER A 149 5.16 6.40 -9.55
N GLY A 150 4.43 7.50 -9.35
CA GLY A 150 4.97 8.83 -9.09
C GLY A 150 5.75 8.87 -7.78
N ILE A 151 5.15 8.45 -6.66
CA ILE A 151 5.87 8.45 -5.37
C ILE A 151 7.07 7.49 -5.37
N TRP A 152 7.01 6.36 -6.11
CA TRP A 152 8.15 5.48 -6.27
C TRP A 152 9.27 6.13 -7.09
N GLN A 153 8.94 6.89 -8.15
CA GLN A 153 9.92 7.60 -9.00
C GLN A 153 10.69 8.67 -8.22
N ILE A 154 10.07 9.31 -7.24
CA ILE A 154 10.77 10.26 -6.34
C ILE A 154 11.98 9.56 -5.72
N HIS A 155 11.87 8.27 -5.39
CA HIS A 155 12.95 7.42 -4.89
C HIS A 155 13.66 8.06 -3.70
N ALA A 156 12.87 8.40 -2.69
CA ALA A 156 13.28 9.28 -1.59
C ALA A 156 14.41 8.75 -0.72
N PHE A 157 14.58 7.43 -0.66
CA PHE A 157 15.59 6.77 0.19
C PHE A 157 16.75 6.22 -0.63
N ALA A 158 17.91 6.02 0.00
CA ALA A 158 19.06 5.41 -0.64
C ALA A 158 18.79 3.97 -1.09
N GLU A 159 18.12 3.18 -0.24
CA GLU A 159 17.70 1.80 -0.48
C GLU A 159 16.26 1.57 0.00
N GLY A 160 15.66 0.42 -0.29
CA GLY A 160 14.35 0.01 0.27
C GLY A 160 13.11 0.68 -0.32
N ASN A 161 13.23 1.56 -1.32
CA ASN A 161 12.10 2.33 -1.86
C ASN A 161 10.93 1.45 -2.32
N THR A 162 11.17 0.36 -3.06
CA THR A 162 10.10 -0.51 -3.56
C THR A 162 9.35 -1.21 -2.43
N ARG A 163 10.05 -1.72 -1.41
CA ARG A 163 9.43 -2.37 -0.24
C ARG A 163 8.60 -1.37 0.57
N THR A 164 9.14 -0.17 0.80
CA THR A 164 8.42 0.91 1.47
C THR A 164 7.15 1.30 0.71
N THR A 165 7.25 1.47 -0.60
CA THR A 165 6.09 1.80 -1.45
C THR A 165 5.04 0.69 -1.43
N ALA A 166 5.44 -0.60 -1.47
CA ALA A 166 4.51 -1.72 -1.37
C ALA A 166 3.76 -1.76 -0.04
N ILE A 167 4.47 -1.63 1.09
CA ILE A 167 3.86 -1.65 2.43
C ILE A 167 2.98 -0.41 2.65
N PHE A 168 3.42 0.76 2.22
CA PHE A 168 2.60 1.97 2.24
C PHE A 168 1.31 1.79 1.42
N LEU A 169 1.40 1.23 0.21
CA LEU A 169 0.26 0.97 -0.65
C LEU A 169 -0.73 -0.01 -0.01
N ILE A 170 -0.27 -1.10 0.61
CA ILE A 170 -1.14 -2.04 1.32
C ILE A 170 -1.89 -1.32 2.45
N GLN A 171 -1.20 -0.52 3.26
CA GLN A 171 -1.84 0.24 4.34
C GLN A 171 -2.81 1.29 3.79
N TYR A 172 -2.46 1.96 2.71
CA TYR A 172 -3.33 2.93 2.05
C TYR A 172 -4.61 2.27 1.51
N LEU A 173 -4.48 1.16 0.78
CA LEU A 173 -5.63 0.41 0.27
C LEU A 173 -6.52 -0.13 1.39
N LYS A 174 -5.94 -0.65 2.47
CA LYS A 174 -6.69 -1.06 3.67
C LYS A 174 -7.46 0.12 4.28
N SER A 175 -6.87 1.31 4.32
CA SER A 175 -7.54 2.51 4.83
C SER A 175 -8.70 2.98 3.94
N GLN A 176 -8.67 2.62 2.66
CA GLN A 176 -9.76 2.83 1.69
C GLN A 176 -10.81 1.68 1.68
N GLY A 177 -10.65 0.68 2.56
CA GLY A 177 -11.60 -0.42 2.70
C GLY A 177 -11.35 -1.65 1.82
N PHE A 178 -10.24 -1.69 1.08
CA PHE A 178 -9.89 -2.87 0.29
C PHE A 178 -9.31 -3.99 1.17
N ALA A 179 -9.71 -5.23 0.90
CA ALA A 179 -9.15 -6.41 1.54
C ALA A 179 -7.88 -6.86 0.82
N VAL A 180 -6.76 -6.20 1.12
CA VAL A 180 -5.45 -6.48 0.51
C VAL A 180 -4.45 -6.91 1.58
N ASP A 181 -3.65 -7.91 1.27
CA ASP A 181 -2.54 -8.39 2.10
C ASP A 181 -1.20 -8.37 1.34
N ASN A 182 -0.15 -8.88 1.97
CA ASN A 182 1.20 -8.89 1.39
C ASN A 182 1.43 -10.03 0.38
N THR A 183 0.55 -11.02 0.29
CA THR A 183 0.78 -12.23 -0.53
C THR A 183 1.04 -11.90 -2.00
N PRO A 184 0.21 -11.09 -2.70
CA PRO A 184 0.46 -10.74 -4.09
C PRO A 184 1.78 -10.00 -4.31
N PHE A 185 2.17 -9.15 -3.36
CA PHE A 185 3.44 -8.40 -3.43
C PHE A 185 4.65 -9.31 -3.21
N LYS A 186 4.56 -10.26 -2.28
CA LYS A 186 5.61 -11.26 -2.04
C LYS A 186 5.81 -12.15 -3.26
N GLU A 187 4.73 -12.69 -3.81
CA GLU A 187 4.77 -13.62 -4.95
C GLU A 187 5.19 -12.94 -6.25
N ASN A 188 4.85 -11.66 -6.44
CA ASN A 188 5.09 -10.89 -7.66
C ASN A 188 6.01 -9.68 -7.42
N SER A 189 6.93 -9.75 -6.45
CA SER A 189 7.77 -8.61 -6.05
C SER A 189 8.62 -8.04 -7.20
N TRP A 190 9.18 -8.91 -8.04
CA TRP A 190 9.93 -8.50 -9.23
C TRP A 190 9.04 -7.89 -10.30
N TYR A 191 7.85 -8.45 -10.50
CA TYR A 191 6.88 -7.89 -11.44
C TYR A 191 6.46 -6.49 -11.00
N PHE A 192 6.04 -6.33 -9.74
CA PHE A 192 5.64 -5.03 -9.18
C PHE A 192 6.75 -3.98 -9.33
N ARG A 193 8.01 -4.34 -8.97
CA ARG A 193 9.15 -3.46 -9.15
C ARG A 193 9.37 -3.07 -10.62
N ASN A 194 9.38 -4.02 -11.53
CA ASN A 194 9.60 -3.77 -12.95
C ASN A 194 8.44 -3.00 -13.59
N ALA A 195 7.21 -3.18 -13.11
CA ALA A 195 6.05 -2.40 -13.53
C ALA A 195 6.20 -0.91 -13.12
N LEU A 196 6.71 -0.62 -11.91
CA LEU A 196 7.05 0.73 -11.48
C LEU A 196 8.15 1.35 -12.37
N VAL A 197 9.17 0.59 -12.72
CA VAL A 197 10.22 1.02 -13.66
C VAL A 197 9.61 1.38 -15.01
N ARG A 198 8.79 0.50 -15.60
CA ARG A 198 8.16 0.72 -16.91
C ARG A 198 7.19 1.91 -16.92
N ALA A 199 6.52 2.18 -15.81
CA ALA A 199 5.64 3.33 -15.67
C ALA A 199 6.37 4.68 -15.72
N ASN A 200 7.69 4.68 -15.45
CA ASN A 200 8.51 5.89 -15.31
C ASN A 200 9.67 5.99 -16.33
N TYR A 201 9.67 5.15 -17.36
CA TYR A 201 10.74 5.16 -18.35
C TYR A 201 10.24 5.54 -19.73
N THR A 202 10.87 6.58 -20.32
CA THR A 202 10.67 7.00 -21.70
C THR A 202 12.03 7.16 -22.37
N ASN A 203 12.18 6.57 -23.57
CA ASN A 203 13.34 6.77 -24.42
C ASN A 203 12.88 7.03 -25.86
N ARG A 204 12.99 8.28 -26.29
CA ARG A 204 12.51 8.73 -27.61
C ARG A 204 13.33 8.14 -28.75
N GLU A 205 14.64 7.96 -28.55
CA GLU A 205 15.55 7.40 -29.59
C GLU A 205 15.20 5.95 -29.90
N LYS A 206 14.81 5.20 -28.85
CA LYS A 206 14.39 3.80 -28.98
C LYS A 206 12.88 3.66 -29.22
N ASN A 207 12.15 4.76 -29.39
CA ASN A 207 10.68 4.79 -29.49
C ASN A 207 9.96 4.03 -28.37
N ILE A 208 10.45 4.20 -27.14
CA ILE A 208 9.88 3.58 -25.95
C ILE A 208 9.18 4.66 -25.14
N SER A 209 7.88 4.46 -24.86
CA SER A 209 7.08 5.30 -23.98
C SER A 209 6.87 4.64 -22.63
N SER A 210 6.72 5.46 -21.57
CA SER A 210 6.27 5.00 -20.26
C SER A 210 4.86 4.42 -20.36
N THR A 211 4.57 3.41 -19.55
CA THR A 211 3.25 2.78 -19.50
C THR A 211 2.93 2.27 -18.10
N THR A 212 1.73 2.60 -17.62
CA THR A 212 1.17 2.08 -16.35
C THR A 212 0.49 0.73 -16.52
N GLU A 213 0.32 0.23 -17.73
CA GLU A 213 -0.44 -0.98 -18.06
C GLU A 213 -0.07 -2.19 -17.18
N TYR A 214 1.22 -2.39 -16.90
CA TYR A 214 1.67 -3.51 -16.07
C TYR A 214 1.28 -3.34 -14.59
N LEU A 215 1.31 -2.12 -14.06
CA LEU A 215 0.78 -1.81 -12.73
C LEU A 215 -0.73 -1.97 -12.69
N GLU A 216 -1.43 -1.55 -13.73
CA GLU A 216 -2.89 -1.71 -13.82
C GLU A 216 -3.29 -3.17 -13.81
N ARG A 217 -2.59 -4.05 -14.55
CA ARG A 217 -2.79 -5.52 -14.50
C ARG A 217 -2.61 -6.06 -13.09
N PHE A 218 -1.53 -5.64 -12.41
CA PHE A 218 -1.29 -6.01 -11.02
C PHE A 218 -2.43 -5.55 -10.11
N PHE A 219 -2.89 -4.30 -10.25
CA PHE A 219 -3.99 -3.77 -9.44
C PHE A 219 -5.34 -4.43 -9.75
N ARG A 220 -5.64 -4.72 -11.01
CA ARG A 220 -6.85 -5.48 -11.35
C ARG A 220 -6.85 -6.87 -10.72
N ASN A 221 -5.70 -7.55 -10.67
CA ASN A 221 -5.59 -8.84 -9.98
C ASN A 221 -5.89 -8.71 -8.48
N ILE A 222 -5.26 -7.75 -7.78
CA ILE A 222 -5.38 -7.65 -6.32
C ILE A 222 -6.68 -6.99 -5.84
N LEU A 223 -7.28 -6.10 -6.62
CA LEU A 223 -8.46 -5.34 -6.22
C LEU A 223 -9.76 -5.95 -6.75
N PHE A 224 -9.72 -6.57 -7.91
CA PHE A 224 -10.93 -7.02 -8.62
C PHE A 224 -10.90 -8.50 -9.02
N GLY A 225 -9.89 -9.26 -8.57
CA GLY A 225 -9.79 -10.69 -8.83
C GLY A 225 -9.56 -11.04 -10.31
N ALA A 226 -8.94 -10.15 -11.09
CA ALA A 226 -8.49 -10.47 -12.43
C ALA A 226 -7.37 -11.54 -12.35
N ASN A 227 -7.15 -12.24 -13.45
CA ASN A 227 -6.18 -13.33 -13.51
C ASN A 227 -5.16 -13.10 -14.63
N TYR A 228 -4.54 -11.90 -14.62
CA TYR A 228 -3.44 -11.62 -15.54
C TYR A 228 -2.19 -12.40 -15.17
N ASP A 229 -1.49 -12.94 -16.18
CA ASP A 229 -0.19 -13.59 -15.99
C ASP A 229 0.91 -12.56 -15.77
N LEU A 230 1.39 -12.46 -14.52
CA LEU A 230 2.33 -11.43 -14.07
C LEU A 230 3.79 -11.87 -14.26
N LYS A 231 4.23 -12.07 -15.51
CA LYS A 231 5.61 -12.50 -15.82
C LYS A 231 6.50 -11.36 -16.27
N ASN A 232 7.66 -11.25 -15.64
CA ASN A 232 8.66 -10.21 -15.87
C ASN A 232 9.15 -10.11 -17.33
N ARG A 233 9.22 -11.23 -18.05
CA ARG A 233 9.68 -11.23 -19.44
C ARG A 233 8.86 -10.34 -20.36
N TYR A 234 7.57 -10.13 -20.09
CA TYR A 234 6.71 -9.28 -20.89
C TYR A 234 6.91 -7.77 -20.63
N LEU A 235 7.55 -7.42 -19.52
CA LEU A 235 7.84 -6.03 -19.16
C LEU A 235 9.14 -5.54 -19.79
N HIS A 236 10.02 -6.44 -20.20
CA HIS A 236 11.31 -6.07 -20.81
C HIS A 236 11.10 -5.25 -22.07
N ILE A 237 11.88 -4.16 -22.26
CA ILE A 237 11.70 -3.24 -23.40
C ILE A 237 11.87 -3.92 -24.77
N ASN A 238 12.61 -5.03 -24.82
CA ASN A 238 12.81 -5.84 -26.03
C ASN A 238 11.80 -6.99 -26.14
N ALA A 239 10.80 -7.09 -25.24
CA ALA A 239 9.78 -8.13 -25.32
C ALA A 239 8.86 -7.93 -26.53
N GLN A 240 8.52 -9.00 -27.20
CA GLN A 240 7.52 -8.98 -28.27
C GLN A 240 6.13 -9.00 -27.64
N LYS A 241 5.34 -7.97 -27.94
CA LYS A 241 4.02 -7.77 -27.35
C LYS A 241 3.03 -8.90 -27.66
N ASP A 242 3.11 -9.47 -28.84
CA ASP A 242 2.28 -10.60 -29.29
C ASP A 242 2.55 -11.91 -28.54
N GLN A 243 3.68 -12.02 -27.85
CA GLN A 243 4.00 -13.15 -26.97
C GLN A 243 3.43 -13.01 -25.54
N ASP A 244 2.90 -11.84 -25.20
CA ASP A 244 2.24 -11.62 -23.93
C ASP A 244 0.80 -12.17 -23.98
N PRO A 245 0.44 -13.22 -23.21
CA PRO A 245 -0.91 -13.79 -23.24
C PRO A 245 -1.97 -12.81 -22.77
N ASN A 246 -1.56 -11.73 -22.08
CA ASN A 246 -2.48 -10.66 -21.63
C ASN A 246 -2.66 -9.57 -22.69
N TRP A 247 -1.96 -9.66 -23.83
CA TRP A 247 -2.07 -8.67 -24.91
C TRP A 247 -3.48 -8.71 -25.51
N ASN A 248 -4.14 -7.55 -25.52
CA ASN A 248 -5.54 -7.40 -25.96
C ASN A 248 -6.64 -8.04 -25.07
N ILE A 249 -6.32 -8.50 -23.86
CA ILE A 249 -7.37 -8.90 -22.91
C ILE A 249 -8.04 -7.64 -22.36
N GLN A 250 -9.32 -7.47 -22.68
CA GLN A 250 -10.17 -6.48 -22.02
C GLN A 250 -10.74 -7.08 -20.74
N PHE A 251 -10.36 -6.57 -19.59
CA PHE A 251 -10.93 -6.99 -18.31
C PHE A 251 -12.31 -6.39 -18.12
N ILE A 252 -13.30 -7.25 -17.89
CA ILE A 252 -14.65 -6.83 -17.52
C ILE A 252 -14.70 -6.78 -16.00
N TYR A 253 -14.87 -5.59 -15.46
CA TYR A 253 -15.00 -5.41 -14.01
C TYR A 253 -16.30 -6.08 -13.55
N PRO A 254 -16.22 -6.91 -12.49
CA PRO A 254 -17.43 -7.55 -11.97
C PRO A 254 -18.44 -6.48 -11.52
N ASP A 255 -19.71 -6.68 -11.85
CA ASP A 255 -20.83 -5.94 -11.28
C ASP A 255 -20.98 -6.28 -9.80
N VAL A 256 -20.01 -5.91 -9.00
CA VAL A 256 -20.20 -5.87 -7.57
C VAL A 256 -21.01 -4.61 -7.30
N PRO A 257 -22.18 -4.68 -6.65
CA PRO A 257 -22.85 -3.48 -6.16
C PRO A 257 -21.78 -2.63 -5.46
N GLN A 258 -21.73 -1.34 -5.78
CA GLN A 258 -20.78 -0.41 -5.17
C GLN A 258 -21.06 -0.32 -3.66
N ASN A 259 -20.61 -1.32 -2.91
CA ASN A 259 -20.34 -1.24 -1.50
C ASN A 259 -18.86 -0.93 -1.29
N VAL A 260 -18.31 -0.02 -2.09
CA VAL A 260 -17.27 0.85 -1.60
C VAL A 260 -18.01 1.83 -0.70
N PRO A 261 -17.84 1.79 0.63
CA PRO A 261 -18.48 2.76 1.49
C PRO A 261 -17.95 4.13 1.05
N GLN A 262 -18.79 4.91 0.39
CA GLN A 262 -18.58 6.35 0.26
C GLN A 262 -18.57 6.89 1.69
N ASN A 263 -17.42 7.08 2.27
CA ASN A 263 -17.12 7.35 3.67
C ASN A 263 -16.88 6.09 4.51
N VAL A 264 -15.66 5.51 4.40
CA VAL A 264 -15.19 4.53 5.39
C VAL A 264 -15.17 5.22 6.75
N PRO A 265 -15.89 4.72 7.74
CA PRO A 265 -15.89 5.32 9.08
C PRO A 265 -14.45 5.33 9.60
N GLN A 266 -13.91 6.52 9.86
CA GLN A 266 -12.50 6.68 10.29
C GLN A 266 -12.22 6.09 11.67
N ASN A 267 -13.27 5.60 12.37
CA ASN A 267 -13.14 4.92 13.66
C ASN A 267 -14.37 4.04 13.98
N LYS A 268 -14.20 3.14 14.92
CA LYS A 268 -15.26 2.20 15.38
C LYS A 268 -16.56 2.90 15.82
N ARG A 269 -16.51 4.14 16.26
CA ARG A 269 -17.67 4.91 16.69
C ARG A 269 -18.53 5.33 15.50
N GLN A 270 -17.91 5.78 14.43
CA GLN A 270 -18.60 6.16 13.18
C GLN A 270 -19.28 4.94 12.55
N GLN A 271 -18.65 3.78 12.58
CA GLN A 271 -19.28 2.53 12.14
C GLN A 271 -20.53 2.22 12.97
N LYS A 272 -20.45 2.33 14.29
CA LYS A 272 -21.61 2.12 15.16
C LYS A 272 -22.75 3.13 14.91
N ILE A 273 -22.43 4.41 14.59
CA ILE A 273 -23.43 5.40 14.17
C ILE A 273 -24.14 4.93 12.90
N ILE A 274 -23.41 4.50 11.90
CA ILE A 274 -23.97 3.97 10.64
C ILE A 274 -24.88 2.77 10.90
N ASP A 275 -24.44 1.82 11.72
CA ASP A 275 -25.19 0.60 12.03
C ASP A 275 -26.50 0.93 12.80
N LEU A 276 -26.44 1.85 13.76
CA LEU A 276 -27.61 2.32 14.50
C LEU A 276 -28.62 3.03 13.59
N ILE A 277 -28.14 3.86 12.67
CA ILE A 277 -29.00 4.58 11.70
C ILE A 277 -29.59 3.63 10.67
N LYS A 278 -28.84 2.63 10.18
CA LYS A 278 -29.38 1.60 9.28
C LYS A 278 -30.50 0.79 9.93
N ASN A 279 -30.37 0.50 11.23
CA ASN A 279 -31.40 -0.22 11.99
C ASN A 279 -32.59 0.67 12.38
N ASN A 280 -32.37 1.96 12.58
CA ASN A 280 -33.41 2.93 12.89
C ASN A 280 -33.11 4.29 12.25
N LYS A 281 -33.67 4.56 11.08
CA LYS A 281 -33.47 5.81 10.32
C LYS A 281 -34.00 7.06 11.01
N THR A 282 -34.81 6.91 12.05
CA THR A 282 -35.40 8.03 12.83
C THR A 282 -34.77 8.23 14.21
N ILE A 283 -33.67 7.51 14.50
CA ILE A 283 -32.94 7.63 15.78
C ILE A 283 -32.47 9.07 15.99
N SER A 284 -32.70 9.62 17.18
CA SER A 284 -32.33 11.01 17.47
C SER A 284 -30.84 11.16 17.78
N ARG A 285 -30.31 12.39 17.69
CA ARG A 285 -28.91 12.70 18.06
C ARG A 285 -28.64 12.44 19.53
N GLU A 286 -29.64 12.67 20.37
CA GLU A 286 -29.61 12.38 21.80
C GLU A 286 -29.48 10.89 22.05
N GLN A 287 -30.28 10.05 21.39
CA GLN A 287 -30.22 8.61 21.48
C GLN A 287 -28.86 8.07 20.98
N LEU A 288 -28.36 8.62 19.88
CA LEU A 288 -27.01 8.27 19.40
C LEU A 288 -25.92 8.66 20.43
N SER A 289 -26.09 9.81 21.07
CA SER A 289 -25.20 10.30 22.11
C SER A 289 -25.16 9.37 23.32
N GLU A 290 -26.33 8.91 23.79
CA GLU A 290 -26.46 7.93 24.88
C GLU A 290 -25.88 6.57 24.53
N HIS A 291 -26.26 6.01 23.38
CA HIS A 291 -25.76 4.69 22.92
C HIS A 291 -24.24 4.61 22.79
N LEU A 292 -23.60 5.74 22.45
CA LEU A 292 -22.16 5.80 22.19
C LEU A 292 -21.36 6.46 23.31
N ASN A 293 -22.06 6.93 24.36
CA ASN A 293 -21.49 7.63 25.52
C ASN A 293 -20.55 8.79 25.11
N VAL A 294 -21.05 9.66 24.21
CA VAL A 294 -20.34 10.84 23.70
C VAL A 294 -21.27 12.04 23.62
N THR A 295 -20.73 13.25 23.53
CA THR A 295 -21.55 14.45 23.42
C THR A 295 -22.31 14.58 22.10
N ILE A 296 -23.46 15.24 22.07
CA ILE A 296 -24.22 15.53 20.84
C ILE A 296 -23.35 16.26 19.81
N LYS A 297 -22.47 17.16 20.25
CA LYS A 297 -21.53 17.86 19.38
C LYS A 297 -20.56 16.89 18.67
N THR A 298 -20.14 15.82 19.34
CA THR A 298 -19.32 14.76 18.77
C THR A 298 -20.13 13.95 17.72
N ILE A 299 -21.39 13.61 18.03
CA ILE A 299 -22.30 12.95 17.08
C ILE A 299 -22.51 13.81 15.83
N GLN A 300 -22.77 15.11 15.98
CA GLN A 300 -22.94 16.01 14.83
C GLN A 300 -21.72 16.07 13.92
N ARG A 301 -20.52 16.10 14.51
CA ARG A 301 -19.28 16.06 13.74
C ARG A 301 -19.12 14.73 13.00
N ASP A 302 -19.36 13.60 13.68
CA ASP A 302 -19.22 12.28 13.11
C ASP A 302 -20.25 12.02 12.00
N LEU A 303 -21.51 12.49 12.15
CA LEU A 303 -22.52 12.43 11.10
C LEU A 303 -22.09 13.19 9.83
N ARG A 304 -21.55 14.40 9.98
CA ARG A 304 -21.00 15.16 8.84
C ARG A 304 -19.86 14.43 8.16
N THR A 305 -18.95 13.86 8.96
CA THR A 305 -17.80 13.11 8.42
C THR A 305 -18.25 11.85 7.69
N CYS A 306 -19.37 11.24 8.09
CA CYS A 306 -19.94 10.06 7.44
C CYS A 306 -20.90 10.42 6.28
N GLY A 307 -21.06 11.68 5.90
CA GLY A 307 -21.99 12.10 4.86
C GLY A 307 -23.46 11.76 5.17
N ILE A 308 -23.85 11.82 6.46
CA ILE A 308 -25.21 11.47 6.90
C ILE A 308 -25.94 12.76 7.27
N GLU A 309 -27.05 13.02 6.61
CA GLU A 309 -27.86 14.21 6.82
C GLU A 309 -29.29 13.87 7.19
N TRP A 310 -29.91 14.77 7.96
CA TRP A 310 -31.33 14.64 8.29
C TRP A 310 -32.19 15.24 7.21
N THR A 311 -33.09 14.44 6.65
CA THR A 311 -34.03 14.87 5.60
C THR A 311 -35.46 14.89 6.12
N GLY A 312 -36.16 16.00 5.87
CA GLY A 312 -37.54 16.22 6.29
C GLY A 312 -37.71 17.01 7.60
N PRO A 313 -38.95 17.12 8.10
CA PRO A 313 -39.27 17.86 9.32
C PRO A 313 -38.57 17.28 10.55
N SER A 314 -38.28 18.13 11.56
CA SER A 314 -37.52 17.71 12.75
C SER A 314 -38.12 16.52 13.54
N LYS A 315 -39.44 16.34 13.52
CA LYS A 315 -40.13 15.25 14.22
C LYS A 315 -40.45 14.01 13.38
N THR A 316 -40.53 14.15 12.07
CA THR A 316 -40.97 13.09 11.14
C THR A 316 -40.00 12.83 10.02
N GLY A 317 -38.84 13.47 10.03
CA GLY A 317 -37.76 13.24 9.09
C GLY A 317 -36.99 11.95 9.39
N HIS A 318 -35.97 11.69 8.57
CA HIS A 318 -35.10 10.52 8.70
C HIS A 318 -33.68 10.84 8.23
N TRP A 319 -32.73 9.97 8.62
CA TRP A 319 -31.33 10.07 8.17
C TRP A 319 -31.17 9.48 6.78
N GLU A 320 -30.47 10.20 5.92
CA GLU A 320 -30.05 9.76 4.60
C GLU A 320 -28.54 9.80 4.46
N PHE A 321 -28.01 8.83 3.72
CA PHE A 321 -26.60 8.78 3.34
C PHE A 321 -26.46 9.50 1.99
N LYS A 322 -25.63 10.54 1.97
CA LYS A 322 -25.29 11.28 0.73
C LYS A 322 -24.11 10.66 0.03
#